data_7b14c17651597789538f4856a657ec19
#
_entry.id   7b14c17651597789538f4856a657ec19
#
_cell.length_a   1.000
_cell.length_b   1.000
_cell.length_c   1.000
_cell.angle_alpha   90.00
_cell.angle_beta   90.00
_cell.angle_gamma   90.00
#
_symmetry.space_group_name_H-M   'P 1'
#
loop_
_entity.id
_entity.type
_entity.pdbx_description
1 polymer ?
#
loop_
_entity_poly.entity_id
_entity_poly.type
_entity_poly.pdbx_seq_one_letter_code
_entity_poly.pdbx_strand_id
1 'polypeptide(L)'
;MIASRSILFSVLSIFIPILYITVINGEASASSLALTMYFAMGAVLTYMGGALSDKLGFLKTVRLGNLIFLPSVLVFIFVPNIWGFFGAMIPMAFGVFSQYGPITVLGQKYLAKNAGFASGITLGLGITLGGLVAPYVGHLADIYDVQTALMTLIPVGVIGLLMSFWLKEPK
;
A
#
# COMPACT_ATOMS: atom_id res chain seq x y z
N MET A 1 -4.75 -9.40 5.78
CA MET A 1 -4.90 -7.94 5.89
C MET A 1 -3.56 -7.23 6.12
N ILE A 2 -2.82 -7.47 7.23
CA ILE A 2 -1.47 -6.87 7.46
C ILE A 2 -0.52 -7.24 6.32
N ALA A 3 -0.41 -8.52 6.00
CA ALA A 3 0.44 -9.02 4.93
C ALA A 3 0.12 -8.37 3.57
N SER A 4 -1.16 -8.31 3.19
CA SER A 4 -1.58 -7.67 1.93
C SER A 4 -1.11 -6.22 1.86
N ARG A 5 -1.39 -5.40 2.88
CA ARG A 5 -0.94 -4.02 2.93
C ARG A 5 0.58 -3.88 2.82
N SER A 6 1.33 -4.76 3.52
CA SER A 6 2.79 -4.69 3.53
C SER A 6 3.40 -5.10 2.19
N ILE A 7 2.82 -6.06 1.51
CA ILE A 7 3.18 -6.42 0.13
C ILE A 7 2.95 -5.22 -0.80
N LEU A 8 1.76 -4.62 -0.74
CA LEU A 8 1.44 -3.42 -1.53
C LEU A 8 2.45 -2.30 -1.30
N PHE A 9 2.74 -2.00 -0.04
CA PHE A 9 3.71 -0.97 0.34
C PHE A 9 5.10 -1.26 -0.20
N SER A 10 5.63 -2.47 0.02
CA SER A 10 7.00 -2.83 -0.38
C SER A 10 7.17 -2.86 -1.89
N VAL A 11 6.23 -3.46 -2.61
CA VAL A 11 6.29 -3.54 -4.07
C VAL A 11 6.19 -2.14 -4.67
N LEU A 12 5.23 -1.31 -4.25
CA LEU A 12 5.09 0.04 -4.77
C LEU A 12 6.33 0.90 -4.48
N SER A 13 6.92 0.79 -3.29
CA SER A 13 8.13 1.54 -2.94
C SER A 13 9.32 1.22 -3.87
N ILE A 14 9.39 0.00 -4.37
CA ILE A 14 10.45 -0.42 -5.31
C ILE A 14 10.07 -0.04 -6.75
N PHE A 15 8.82 -0.22 -7.13
CA PHE A 15 8.40 -0.10 -8.53
C PHE A 15 8.01 1.31 -8.96
N ILE A 16 7.69 2.24 -8.05
CA ILE A 16 7.41 3.65 -8.41
C ILE A 16 8.56 4.29 -9.20
N PRO A 17 9.83 4.24 -8.77
CA PRO A 17 10.94 4.77 -9.55
C PRO A 17 11.11 4.06 -10.89
N ILE A 18 10.93 2.75 -10.92
CA ILE A 18 11.09 1.93 -12.13
C ILE A 18 10.00 2.29 -13.14
N LEU A 19 8.74 2.36 -12.71
CA LEU A 19 7.60 2.74 -13.56
C LEU A 19 7.78 4.16 -14.11
N TYR A 20 8.29 5.08 -13.30
CA TYR A 20 8.59 6.45 -13.73
C TYR A 20 9.59 6.49 -14.89
N ILE A 21 10.64 5.67 -14.85
CA ILE A 21 11.63 5.61 -15.91
C ILE A 21 11.09 4.86 -17.14
N THR A 22 10.46 3.70 -16.94
CA THR A 22 10.12 2.77 -18.03
C THR A 22 8.83 3.14 -18.77
N VAL A 23 7.82 3.66 -18.08
CA VAL A 23 6.50 3.96 -18.66
C VAL A 23 6.32 5.44 -18.95
N ILE A 24 6.75 6.30 -18.02
CA ILE A 24 6.65 7.75 -18.20
C ILE A 24 7.83 8.30 -19.03
N ASN A 25 8.86 7.50 -19.28
CA ASN A 25 10.11 7.92 -19.92
C ASN A 25 10.75 9.13 -19.20
N GLY A 26 10.60 9.18 -17.88
CA GLY A 26 11.17 10.22 -17.04
C GLY A 26 12.68 10.05 -16.86
N GLU A 27 13.36 11.13 -16.53
CA GLU A 27 14.80 11.09 -16.25
C GLU A 27 15.08 10.24 -14.99
N ALA A 28 16.13 9.41 -15.05
CA ALA A 28 16.55 8.59 -13.92
C ALA A 28 16.89 9.44 -12.67
N SER A 29 17.41 10.64 -12.86
CA SER A 29 17.68 11.61 -11.80
C SER A 29 16.41 12.04 -11.04
N ALA A 30 15.27 12.12 -11.73
CA ALA A 30 13.98 12.51 -11.15
C ALA A 30 13.17 11.33 -10.58
N SER A 31 13.58 10.10 -10.82
CA SER A 31 12.87 8.91 -10.32
C SER A 31 12.86 8.81 -8.79
N SER A 32 13.94 9.24 -8.15
CA SER A 32 14.06 9.31 -6.69
C SER A 32 13.14 10.38 -6.09
N LEU A 33 12.84 11.46 -6.83
CA LEU A 33 11.86 12.46 -6.42
C LEU A 33 10.45 11.90 -6.42
N ALA A 34 10.09 11.06 -7.39
CA ALA A 34 8.79 10.38 -7.40
C ALA A 34 8.60 9.52 -6.15
N LEU A 35 9.64 8.77 -5.74
CA LEU A 35 9.61 7.99 -4.50
C LEU A 35 9.54 8.89 -3.26
N THR A 36 10.30 9.97 -3.23
CA THR A 36 10.28 10.94 -2.13
C THR A 36 8.88 11.56 -1.98
N MET A 37 8.25 11.94 -3.08
CA MET A 37 6.87 12.44 -3.09
C MET A 37 5.87 11.40 -2.57
N TYR A 38 6.03 10.13 -2.97
CA TYR A 38 5.20 9.04 -2.46
C TYR A 38 5.28 8.92 -0.94
N PHE A 39 6.49 8.95 -0.36
CA PHE A 39 6.66 8.88 1.10
C PHE A 39 6.21 10.16 1.82
N ALA A 40 6.47 11.33 1.25
CA ALA A 40 6.01 12.60 1.80
C ALA A 40 4.48 12.67 1.88
N MET A 41 3.80 12.30 0.78
CA MET A 41 2.34 12.14 0.78
C MET A 41 1.91 11.07 1.79
N GLY A 42 2.65 9.96 1.86
CA GLY A 42 2.38 8.88 2.79
C GLY A 42 2.36 9.32 4.25
N ALA A 43 3.25 10.21 4.66
CA ALA A 43 3.25 10.76 6.02
C ALA A 43 1.95 11.52 6.32
N VAL A 44 1.52 12.41 5.42
CA VAL A 44 0.27 13.16 5.54
C VAL A 44 -0.94 12.23 5.54
N LEU A 45 -0.96 11.27 4.62
CA LEU A 45 -2.07 10.32 4.45
C LEU A 45 -2.18 9.32 5.61
N THR A 46 -1.06 8.98 6.27
CA THR A 46 -1.07 8.20 7.51
C THR A 46 -1.75 8.97 8.64
N TYR A 47 -1.44 10.25 8.79
CA TYR A 47 -2.10 11.11 9.77
C TYR A 47 -3.60 11.24 9.48
N MET A 48 -3.96 11.49 8.22
CA MET A 48 -5.37 11.55 7.80
C MET A 48 -6.10 10.23 8.05
N GLY A 49 -5.46 9.09 7.79
CA GLY A 49 -5.99 7.76 8.07
C GLY A 49 -6.25 7.53 9.56
N GLY A 50 -5.36 8.01 10.43
CA GLY A 50 -5.56 8.01 11.88
C GLY A 50 -6.80 8.82 12.28
N ALA A 51 -6.85 10.10 11.88
CA ALA A 51 -7.99 10.99 12.17
C ALA A 51 -9.32 10.44 11.59
N LEU A 52 -9.27 9.79 10.42
CA LEU A 52 -10.44 9.17 9.80
C LEU A 52 -10.89 7.94 10.60
N SER A 53 -9.96 7.16 11.13
CA SER A 53 -10.28 5.97 11.91
C SER A 53 -10.92 6.32 13.27
N ASP A 54 -10.60 7.47 13.84
CA ASP A 54 -11.22 7.96 15.07
C ASP A 54 -12.70 8.34 14.84
N LYS A 55 -13.04 8.79 13.62
CA LYS A 55 -14.42 9.19 13.26
C LYS A 55 -15.26 8.04 12.73
N LEU A 56 -14.70 7.22 11.84
CA LEU A 56 -15.43 6.17 11.13
C LEU A 56 -15.30 4.78 11.77
N GLY A 57 -14.28 4.59 12.61
CA GLY A 57 -13.86 3.28 13.13
C GLY A 57 -12.73 2.66 12.29
N PHE A 58 -11.95 1.81 12.94
CA PHE A 58 -10.71 1.25 12.36
C PHE A 58 -10.98 0.38 11.13
N LEU A 59 -11.93 -0.55 11.19
CA LEU A 59 -12.23 -1.45 10.08
C LEU A 59 -12.86 -0.73 8.89
N LYS A 60 -13.69 0.28 9.11
CA LYS A 60 -14.28 1.05 8.02
C LYS A 60 -13.22 1.84 7.27
N THR A 61 -12.25 2.43 7.98
CA THR A 61 -11.13 3.14 7.36
C THR A 61 -10.26 2.20 6.52
N VAL A 62 -9.98 0.98 7.01
CA VAL A 62 -9.24 -0.03 6.24
C VAL A 62 -10.00 -0.46 4.99
N ARG A 63 -11.30 -0.68 5.08
CA ARG A 63 -12.15 -1.02 3.92
C ARG A 63 -12.16 0.09 2.89
N LEU A 64 -12.32 1.33 3.33
CA LEU A 64 -12.27 2.51 2.46
C LEU A 64 -10.91 2.63 1.75
N GLY A 65 -9.82 2.44 2.48
CA GLY A 65 -8.47 2.43 1.91
C GLY A 65 -8.32 1.40 0.79
N ASN A 66 -8.74 0.15 1.02
CA ASN A 66 -8.69 -0.91 0.01
C ASN A 66 -9.61 -0.63 -1.18
N LEU A 67 -10.81 -0.09 -0.96
CA LEU A 67 -11.75 0.29 -2.02
C LEU A 67 -11.21 1.39 -2.93
N ILE A 68 -10.51 2.38 -2.36
CA ILE A 68 -9.87 3.44 -3.13
C ILE A 68 -8.60 2.92 -3.83
N PHE A 69 -7.84 2.04 -3.17
CA PHE A 69 -6.62 1.47 -3.73
C PHE A 69 -6.85 0.73 -5.05
N LEU A 70 -7.84 -0.16 -5.10
CA LEU A 70 -8.06 -1.04 -6.24
C LEU A 70 -8.25 -0.30 -7.58
N PRO A 71 -9.17 0.68 -7.72
CA PRO A 71 -9.28 1.44 -8.95
C PRO A 71 -8.07 2.34 -9.19
N SER A 72 -7.47 2.88 -8.13
CA SER A 72 -6.34 3.81 -8.27
C SER A 72 -5.08 3.13 -8.77
N VAL A 73 -4.80 1.91 -8.33
CA VAL A 73 -3.64 1.15 -8.81
C VAL A 73 -3.79 0.78 -10.29
N LEU A 74 -5.00 0.48 -10.75
CA LEU A 74 -5.27 0.24 -12.16
C LEU A 74 -4.96 1.49 -13.00
N VAL A 75 -5.50 2.64 -12.58
CA VAL A 75 -5.21 3.91 -13.26
C VAL A 75 -3.71 4.19 -13.23
N PHE A 76 -3.05 4.03 -12.08
CA PHE A 76 -1.62 4.29 -11.92
C PHE A 76 -0.73 3.45 -12.84
N ILE A 77 -1.06 2.17 -13.05
CA ILE A 77 -0.30 1.26 -13.91
C ILE A 77 -0.39 1.67 -15.40
N PHE A 78 -1.55 2.14 -15.84
CA PHE A 78 -1.82 2.39 -17.27
C PHE A 78 -1.72 3.85 -17.70
N VAL A 79 -1.45 4.76 -16.78
CA VAL A 79 -1.31 6.19 -17.13
C VAL A 79 -0.02 6.45 -17.91
N PRO A 80 -0.12 7.02 -19.16
CA PRO A 80 1.04 7.23 -20.01
C PRO A 80 1.72 8.60 -19.83
N ASN A 81 1.21 9.46 -18.93
CA ASN A 81 1.70 10.82 -18.77
C ASN A 81 2.03 11.18 -17.32
N ILE A 82 2.95 12.13 -17.15
CA ILE A 82 3.48 12.55 -15.85
C ILE A 82 2.41 13.11 -14.89
N TRP A 83 1.45 13.86 -15.42
CA TRP A 83 0.39 14.46 -14.59
C TRP A 83 -0.57 13.42 -14.06
N GLY A 84 -0.94 12.47 -14.92
CA GLY A 84 -1.75 11.34 -14.49
C GLY A 84 -1.03 10.41 -13.54
N PHE A 85 0.29 10.20 -13.70
CA PHE A 85 1.11 9.42 -12.79
C PHE A 85 1.07 10.00 -11.36
N PHE A 86 1.37 11.28 -11.19
CA PHE A 86 1.30 11.92 -9.88
C PHE A 86 -0.15 12.06 -9.37
N GLY A 87 -1.11 12.30 -10.26
CA GLY A 87 -2.52 12.37 -9.91
C GLY A 87 -3.08 11.04 -9.39
N ALA A 88 -2.77 9.92 -10.04
CA ALA A 88 -3.18 8.57 -9.63
C ALA A 88 -2.43 8.08 -8.39
N MET A 89 -1.20 8.58 -8.18
CA MET A 89 -0.38 8.21 -7.01
C MET A 89 -1.03 8.67 -5.70
N ILE A 90 -1.75 9.81 -5.67
CA ILE A 90 -2.40 10.33 -4.47
C ILE A 90 -3.44 9.35 -3.90
N PRO A 91 -4.49 8.96 -4.64
CA PRO A 91 -5.48 8.02 -4.11
C PRO A 91 -4.92 6.61 -3.92
N MET A 92 -3.94 6.18 -4.73
CA MET A 92 -3.23 4.92 -4.52
C MET A 92 -2.45 4.94 -3.20
N ALA A 93 -1.69 6.00 -2.93
CA ALA A 93 -0.97 6.19 -1.68
C ALA A 93 -1.93 6.27 -0.48
N PHE A 94 -3.07 6.95 -0.63
CA PHE A 94 -4.12 6.94 0.40
C PHE A 94 -4.53 5.52 0.75
N GLY A 95 -4.78 4.68 -0.25
CA GLY A 95 -5.15 3.28 -0.04
C GLY A 95 -4.16 2.49 0.80
N VAL A 96 -2.86 2.76 0.66
CA VAL A 96 -1.79 2.04 1.38
C VAL A 96 -1.50 2.64 2.74
N PHE A 97 -1.34 3.97 2.81
CA PHE A 97 -0.85 4.65 4.02
C PHE A 97 -1.94 4.92 5.05
N SER A 98 -3.18 5.21 4.65
CA SER A 98 -4.28 5.48 5.58
C SER A 98 -4.62 4.28 6.48
N GLN A 99 -4.28 3.08 6.05
CA GLN A 99 -4.53 1.85 6.79
C GLN A 99 -3.49 1.57 7.88
N TYR A 100 -2.33 2.25 7.87
CA TYR A 100 -1.20 1.92 8.74
C TYR A 100 -1.55 2.03 10.22
N GLY A 101 -2.06 3.18 10.65
CA GLY A 101 -2.50 3.43 12.03
C GLY A 101 -3.62 2.47 12.45
N PRO A 102 -4.76 2.46 11.73
CA PRO A 102 -5.89 1.58 12.03
C PRO A 102 -5.54 0.10 12.18
N ILE A 103 -4.72 -0.45 11.29
CA ILE A 103 -4.29 -1.87 11.35
C ILE A 103 -3.43 -2.14 12.58
N THR A 104 -2.52 -1.23 12.92
CA THR A 104 -1.65 -1.38 14.09
C THR A 104 -2.46 -1.36 15.38
N VAL A 105 -3.39 -0.41 15.51
CA VAL A 105 -4.28 -0.32 16.68
C VAL A 105 -5.19 -1.54 16.79
N LEU A 106 -5.76 -2.02 15.67
CA LEU A 106 -6.53 -3.25 15.67
C LEU A 106 -5.70 -4.45 16.15
N GLY A 107 -4.45 -4.59 15.67
CA GLY A 107 -3.55 -5.63 16.12
C GLY A 107 -3.31 -5.60 17.65
N GLN A 108 -3.08 -4.40 18.19
CA GLN A 108 -2.91 -4.20 19.62
C GLN A 108 -4.20 -4.51 20.41
N LYS A 109 -5.36 -4.13 19.92
CA LYS A 109 -6.65 -4.43 20.56
C LYS A 109 -6.96 -5.94 20.57
N TYR A 110 -6.67 -6.66 19.49
CA TYR A 110 -6.85 -8.11 19.43
C TYR A 110 -5.91 -8.87 20.38
N LEU A 111 -4.71 -8.35 20.62
CA LEU A 111 -3.69 -8.93 21.49
C LEU A 111 -3.41 -8.03 22.69
N ALA A 112 -4.46 -7.51 23.33
CA ALA A 112 -4.37 -6.50 24.39
C ALA A 112 -3.46 -6.90 25.58
N LYS A 113 -3.37 -8.20 25.89
CA LYS A 113 -2.49 -8.71 26.95
C LYS A 113 -1.00 -8.63 26.60
N ASN A 114 -0.64 -8.52 25.31
CA ASN A 114 0.73 -8.52 24.80
C ASN A 114 0.90 -7.48 23.67
N ALA A 115 0.66 -6.21 23.98
CA ALA A 115 0.69 -5.11 22.99
C ALA A 115 2.05 -4.99 22.27
N GLY A 116 3.16 -5.26 22.95
CA GLY A 116 4.50 -5.29 22.34
C GLY A 116 4.64 -6.39 21.30
N PHE A 117 4.16 -7.59 21.60
CA PHE A 117 4.12 -8.71 20.66
C PHE A 117 3.21 -8.41 19.46
N ALA A 118 2.04 -7.81 19.70
CA ALA A 118 1.13 -7.37 18.65
C ALA A 118 1.81 -6.38 17.69
N SER A 119 2.52 -5.40 18.23
CA SER A 119 3.27 -4.41 17.43
C SER A 119 4.42 -5.06 16.66
N GLY A 120 5.15 -5.98 17.27
CA GLY A 120 6.20 -6.76 16.60
C GLY A 120 5.69 -7.55 15.41
N ILE A 121 4.54 -8.22 15.55
CA ILE A 121 3.90 -8.94 14.44
C ILE A 121 3.38 -7.98 13.37
N THR A 122 2.66 -6.92 13.76
CA THR A 122 2.03 -6.02 12.78
C THR A 122 3.06 -5.22 11.98
N LEU A 123 4.15 -4.83 12.61
CA LEU A 123 5.21 -4.05 11.97
C LEU A 123 6.30 -4.95 11.39
N GLY A 124 6.82 -5.90 12.19
CA GLY A 124 7.96 -6.73 11.80
C GLY A 124 7.63 -7.76 10.70
N LEU A 125 6.64 -8.64 10.96
CA LEU A 125 6.24 -9.65 9.95
C LEU A 125 5.67 -9.00 8.69
N GLY A 126 5.00 -7.86 8.83
CA GLY A 126 4.50 -7.12 7.68
C GLY A 126 5.63 -6.73 6.73
N ILE A 127 6.68 -6.10 7.24
CA ILE A 127 7.84 -5.67 6.44
C ILE A 127 8.55 -6.89 5.82
N THR A 128 8.74 -7.96 6.58
CA THR A 128 9.39 -9.18 6.11
C THR A 128 8.64 -9.82 4.94
N LEU A 129 7.32 -9.96 5.04
CA LEU A 129 6.50 -10.53 3.96
C LEU A 129 6.54 -9.66 2.69
N GLY A 130 6.49 -8.33 2.86
CA GLY A 130 6.66 -7.42 1.73
C GLY A 130 8.01 -7.57 1.05
N GLY A 131 9.09 -7.66 1.83
CA GLY A 131 10.44 -7.85 1.32
C GLY A 131 10.67 -9.21 0.63
N LEU A 132 9.98 -10.27 1.06
CA LEU A 132 10.06 -11.59 0.41
C LEU A 132 9.30 -11.65 -0.91
N VAL A 133 8.18 -10.93 -1.03
CA VAL A 133 7.36 -10.94 -2.25
C VAL A 133 7.93 -10.00 -3.32
N ALA A 134 8.55 -8.89 -2.93
CA ALA A 134 9.04 -7.89 -3.87
C ALA A 134 10.04 -8.45 -4.92
N PRO A 135 11.03 -9.30 -4.59
CA PRO A 135 11.91 -9.92 -5.59
C PRO A 135 11.16 -10.84 -6.57
N TYR A 136 10.09 -11.51 -6.11
CA TYR A 136 9.27 -12.34 -6.98
C TYR A 136 8.52 -11.49 -8.01
N VAL A 137 7.96 -10.35 -7.59
CA VAL A 137 7.34 -9.40 -8.51
C VAL A 137 8.39 -8.79 -9.45
N GLY A 138 9.62 -8.56 -8.97
CA GLY A 138 10.76 -8.13 -9.78
C GLY A 138 11.07 -9.13 -10.90
N HIS A 139 11.15 -10.40 -10.57
CA HIS A 139 11.36 -11.47 -11.56
C HIS A 139 10.25 -11.52 -12.62
N LEU A 140 8.99 -11.28 -12.23
CA LEU A 140 7.89 -11.17 -13.20
C LEU A 140 8.06 -9.95 -14.11
N ALA A 141 8.56 -8.83 -13.59
CA ALA A 141 8.84 -7.64 -14.38
C ALA A 141 9.97 -7.85 -15.40
N ASP A 142 10.96 -8.67 -15.06
CA ASP A 142 12.06 -9.03 -15.95
C ASP A 142 11.61 -9.97 -17.10
N ILE A 143 10.64 -10.84 -16.84
CA ILE A 143 10.14 -11.81 -17.84
C ILE A 143 9.09 -11.19 -18.77
N TYR A 144 8.18 -10.39 -18.22
CA TYR A 144 7.06 -9.85 -18.97
C TYR A 144 7.26 -8.34 -19.20
N ASP A 145 6.84 -7.53 -18.25
CA ASP A 145 7.02 -6.08 -18.18
C ASP A 145 6.62 -5.57 -16.79
N VAL A 146 6.98 -4.33 -16.49
CA VAL A 146 6.70 -3.69 -15.19
C VAL A 146 5.21 -3.53 -14.93
N GLN A 147 4.42 -3.23 -15.97
CA GLN A 147 2.96 -3.03 -15.83
C GLN A 147 2.28 -4.35 -15.50
N THR A 148 2.61 -5.43 -16.22
CA THR A 148 2.10 -6.79 -15.97
C THR A 148 2.49 -7.28 -14.57
N ALA A 149 3.73 -7.05 -14.14
CA ALA A 149 4.16 -7.40 -12.80
C ALA A 149 3.35 -6.65 -11.72
N LEU A 150 3.08 -5.37 -11.90
CA LEU A 150 2.28 -4.57 -10.96
C LEU A 150 0.80 -4.98 -10.93
N MET A 151 0.26 -5.61 -11.97
CA MET A 151 -1.10 -6.16 -11.92
C MET A 151 -1.26 -7.24 -10.85
N THR A 152 -0.17 -7.88 -10.40
CA THR A 152 -0.20 -8.84 -9.28
C THR A 152 -0.61 -8.19 -7.96
N LEU A 153 -0.54 -6.86 -7.85
CA LEU A 153 -1.03 -6.12 -6.68
C LEU A 153 -2.55 -6.12 -6.57
N ILE A 154 -3.27 -6.29 -7.67
CA ILE A 154 -4.74 -6.30 -7.70
C ILE A 154 -5.30 -7.45 -6.87
N PRO A 155 -4.94 -8.73 -7.14
CA PRO A 155 -5.42 -9.84 -6.30
C PRO A 155 -4.98 -9.71 -4.84
N VAL A 156 -3.80 -9.16 -4.56
CA VAL A 156 -3.34 -8.91 -3.19
C VAL A 156 -4.23 -7.88 -2.49
N GLY A 157 -4.60 -6.81 -3.19
CA GLY A 157 -5.53 -5.79 -2.68
C GLY A 157 -6.94 -6.35 -2.46
N VAL A 158 -7.44 -7.17 -3.40
CA VAL A 158 -8.75 -7.86 -3.27
C VAL A 158 -8.76 -8.79 -2.06
N ILE A 159 -7.72 -9.60 -1.86
CA ILE A 159 -7.60 -10.46 -0.68
C ILE A 159 -7.61 -9.60 0.59
N GLY A 160 -6.87 -8.49 0.62
CA GLY A 160 -6.86 -7.55 1.74
C GLY A 160 -8.25 -7.00 2.06
N LEU A 161 -9.00 -6.62 1.03
CA LEU A 161 -10.37 -6.13 1.14
C LEU A 161 -11.30 -7.22 1.68
N LEU A 162 -11.31 -8.41 1.09
CA LEU A 162 -12.17 -9.53 1.51
C LEU A 162 -11.90 -9.91 2.97
N MET A 163 -10.63 -10.01 3.36
CA MET A 163 -10.26 -10.30 4.75
C MET A 163 -10.74 -9.22 5.72
N SER A 164 -10.85 -7.95 5.28
CA SER A 164 -11.36 -6.86 6.11
C SER A 164 -12.84 -7.01 6.45
N PHE A 165 -13.63 -7.69 5.61
CA PHE A 165 -15.05 -7.94 5.87
C PHE A 165 -15.28 -9.07 6.88
N TRP A 166 -14.35 -10.03 6.98
CA TRP A 166 -14.43 -11.12 7.95
C TRP A 166 -14.04 -10.71 9.37
N LEU A 167 -13.32 -9.61 9.52
CA LEU A 167 -12.93 -9.09 10.83
C LEU A 167 -14.08 -8.27 11.45
N LYS A 168 -14.24 -8.41 12.76
CA LYS A 168 -15.14 -7.59 13.58
C LYS A 168 -14.29 -6.67 14.45
N GLU A 169 -14.75 -5.43 14.69
CA GLU A 169 -14.03 -4.57 15.63
C GLU A 169 -14.11 -5.18 17.04
N PRO A 170 -12.96 -5.36 17.71
CA PRO A 170 -12.98 -5.76 19.12
C PRO A 170 -13.60 -4.63 19.95
N LYS A 171 -14.49 -5.00 20.86
CA LYS A 171 -15.13 -4.07 21.81
C LYS A 171 -14.10 -3.51 22.78
#